data_2712d01243a576dd90963a7c91ec2439
#
_entry.id   2712d01243a576dd90963a7c91ec2439
#
_cell.length_a   1.000
_cell.length_b   1.000
_cell.length_c   1.000
_cell.angle_alpha   90.00
_cell.angle_beta   90.00
_cell.angle_gamma   90.00
#
_symmetry.space_group_name_H-M   'P 1'
#
loop_
_entity.id
_entity.type
_entity.pdbx_description
1 polymer ?
#
loop_
_entity_poly.entity_id
_entity_poly.type
_entity_poly.pdbx_seq_one_letter_code
_entity_poly.pdbx_strand_id
1 'polypeptide(L)'
;MRILIANRGEIAVRLIRACRELGHESVAVYSDADRVQPHVLAADRAVRIGPAPARASYLDQEAVLAAARATGAGAVHPGYGFFAENPGFARAVEAAGMVWIGPPPAVIELLGSKTAAREVARRVGVPVVPGSEPLADAAAARAFAAEIGYPILLKAVGGGGGKGMRAVRADAEVAEALARAKSEGKAFFADDRVYAEKLIERPRHVEIQILGDRDGTLVHLGERECSLQRRHQKVFEECPSPAVDAALRARMGEAALAVARAAGYRSAGTVEFLLAPTGEFYFLEVNTRLQVEHPVTEAVYGVDLAQLMIREALGERLALRQEDLVARGHAVECRIYAE
;
A
#
# COMPACT_ATOMS: atom_id res chain seq x y z
N MET A 1 -7.14 -2.63 -26.93
CA MET A 1 -7.69 -3.69 -26.03
C MET A 1 -8.80 -3.07 -25.18
N ARG A 2 -9.70 -3.88 -24.62
CA ARG A 2 -10.71 -3.42 -23.66
C ARG A 2 -10.26 -3.74 -22.24
N ILE A 3 -10.32 -2.75 -21.35
CA ILE A 3 -9.85 -2.84 -19.96
C ILE A 3 -11.03 -2.59 -19.02
N LEU A 4 -11.37 -3.58 -18.17
CA LEU A 4 -12.34 -3.38 -17.11
C LEU A 4 -11.67 -2.74 -15.91
N ILE A 5 -12.28 -1.67 -15.38
CA ILE A 5 -11.85 -0.97 -14.18
C ILE A 5 -12.70 -1.47 -13.01
N ALA A 6 -12.11 -2.32 -12.17
CA ALA A 6 -12.77 -2.94 -11.02
C ALA A 6 -12.80 -1.99 -9.81
N ASN A 7 -13.26 -0.75 -10.04
CA ASN A 7 -13.30 0.31 -9.04
C ASN A 7 -14.37 1.34 -9.37
N ARG A 8 -14.49 2.38 -8.54
CA ARG A 8 -15.45 3.48 -8.65
C ARG A 8 -14.79 4.83 -8.31
N GLY A 9 -15.57 5.91 -8.44
CA GLY A 9 -15.15 7.23 -7.98
C GLY A 9 -14.01 7.82 -8.79
N GLU A 10 -13.18 8.62 -8.14
CA GLU A 10 -12.12 9.39 -8.79
C GLU A 10 -11.04 8.50 -9.40
N ILE A 11 -10.67 7.38 -8.74
CA ILE A 11 -9.66 6.48 -9.30
C ILE A 11 -10.16 5.80 -10.58
N ALA A 12 -11.45 5.45 -10.66
CA ALA A 12 -11.98 4.90 -11.91
C ALA A 12 -11.94 5.94 -13.04
N VAL A 13 -12.24 7.21 -12.77
CA VAL A 13 -12.10 8.32 -13.75
C VAL A 13 -10.64 8.46 -14.19
N ARG A 14 -9.70 8.40 -13.23
CA ARG A 14 -8.25 8.48 -13.50
C ARG A 14 -7.80 7.37 -14.45
N LEU A 15 -8.25 6.13 -14.19
CA LEU A 15 -7.89 4.97 -15.02
C LEU A 15 -8.57 4.98 -16.40
N ILE A 16 -9.82 5.44 -16.49
CA ILE A 16 -10.52 5.65 -17.76
C ILE A 16 -9.74 6.63 -18.65
N ARG A 17 -9.24 7.71 -18.04
CA ARG A 17 -8.41 8.68 -18.75
C ARG A 17 -7.12 8.03 -19.28
N ALA A 18 -6.40 7.26 -18.45
CA ALA A 18 -5.20 6.55 -18.86
C ALA A 18 -5.47 5.56 -20.01
N CYS A 19 -6.57 4.80 -19.93
CA CYS A 19 -7.00 3.91 -21.02
C CYS A 19 -7.22 4.68 -22.32
N ARG A 20 -7.94 5.80 -22.28
CA ARG A 20 -8.22 6.62 -23.45
C ARG A 20 -6.96 7.20 -24.08
N GLU A 21 -6.03 7.72 -23.28
CA GLU A 21 -4.77 8.29 -23.74
C GLU A 21 -3.85 7.23 -24.37
N LEU A 22 -3.98 5.96 -23.97
CA LEU A 22 -3.30 4.82 -24.55
C LEU A 22 -4.05 4.17 -25.74
N GLY A 23 -5.22 4.68 -26.12
CA GLY A 23 -6.04 4.11 -27.19
C GLY A 23 -6.73 2.78 -26.82
N HIS A 24 -7.00 2.56 -25.54
CA HIS A 24 -7.74 1.41 -25.04
C HIS A 24 -9.19 1.76 -24.70
N GLU A 25 -10.11 0.82 -24.95
CA GLU A 25 -11.53 0.95 -24.57
C GLU A 25 -11.70 0.62 -23.08
N SER A 26 -12.36 1.51 -22.35
CA SER A 26 -12.60 1.39 -20.92
C SER A 26 -13.99 0.80 -20.61
N VAL A 27 -14.06 -0.11 -19.62
CA VAL A 27 -15.31 -0.63 -19.07
C VAL A 27 -15.39 -0.26 -17.60
N ALA A 28 -16.34 0.60 -17.24
CA ALA A 28 -16.66 0.87 -15.85
C ALA A 28 -17.64 -0.17 -15.29
N VAL A 29 -17.49 -0.50 -14.00
CA VAL A 29 -18.52 -1.22 -13.24
C VAL A 29 -19.20 -0.27 -12.27
N TYR A 30 -20.48 -0.49 -11.96
CA TYR A 30 -21.20 0.37 -11.03
C TYR A 30 -22.27 -0.36 -10.21
N SER A 31 -22.43 0.06 -8.96
CA SER A 31 -23.59 -0.31 -8.13
C SER A 31 -24.79 0.60 -8.42
N ASP A 32 -25.97 0.24 -7.94
CA ASP A 32 -27.17 1.06 -8.10
C ASP A 32 -27.00 2.51 -7.61
N ALA A 33 -26.23 2.72 -6.55
CA ALA A 33 -25.95 4.04 -6.01
C ALA A 33 -25.07 4.89 -6.92
N ASP A 34 -24.25 4.27 -7.76
CA ASP A 34 -23.25 4.96 -8.58
C ASP A 34 -23.68 5.16 -10.04
N ARG A 35 -24.91 4.81 -10.39
CA ARG A 35 -25.42 4.79 -11.76
C ARG A 35 -25.16 6.05 -12.60
N VAL A 36 -25.10 7.20 -11.98
CA VAL A 36 -24.91 8.51 -12.63
C VAL A 36 -23.58 9.18 -12.24
N GLN A 37 -22.68 8.43 -11.64
CA GLN A 37 -21.38 8.95 -11.21
C GLN A 37 -20.44 9.22 -12.39
N PRO A 38 -19.48 10.15 -12.26
CA PRO A 38 -18.60 10.57 -13.36
C PRO A 38 -17.88 9.43 -14.07
N HIS A 39 -17.44 8.39 -13.35
CA HIS A 39 -16.75 7.25 -13.97
C HIS A 39 -17.65 6.42 -14.89
N VAL A 40 -18.95 6.33 -14.57
CA VAL A 40 -19.94 5.62 -15.41
C VAL A 40 -20.19 6.40 -16.71
N LEU A 41 -20.26 7.73 -16.60
CA LEU A 41 -20.50 8.62 -17.75
C LEU A 41 -19.24 8.79 -18.63
N ALA A 42 -18.04 8.65 -18.05
CA ALA A 42 -16.79 8.87 -18.75
C ALA A 42 -16.27 7.62 -19.50
N ALA A 43 -16.69 6.43 -19.09
CA ALA A 43 -16.24 5.17 -19.68
C ALA A 43 -16.88 4.93 -21.06
N ASP A 44 -16.19 4.16 -21.92
CA ASP A 44 -16.74 3.76 -23.22
C ASP A 44 -17.89 2.76 -23.07
N ARG A 45 -17.85 1.95 -22.02
CA ARG A 45 -18.93 1.04 -21.58
C ARG A 45 -19.09 1.06 -20.08
N ALA A 46 -20.29 0.78 -19.59
CA ALA A 46 -20.57 0.63 -18.18
C ALA A 46 -21.50 -0.55 -17.91
N VAL A 47 -21.21 -1.31 -16.85
CA VAL A 47 -21.98 -2.50 -16.48
C VAL A 47 -22.40 -2.41 -15.03
N ARG A 48 -23.69 -2.60 -14.76
CA ARG A 48 -24.23 -2.73 -13.41
C ARG A 48 -23.78 -4.05 -12.81
N ILE A 49 -23.22 -4.01 -11.59
CA ILE A 49 -22.71 -5.20 -10.89
C ILE A 49 -23.48 -5.53 -9.60
N GLY A 50 -24.48 -4.75 -9.22
CA GLY A 50 -25.29 -5.09 -8.05
C GLY A 50 -25.86 -3.87 -7.32
N PRO A 51 -26.44 -4.11 -6.11
CA PRO A 51 -27.01 -3.05 -5.27
C PRO A 51 -25.91 -2.20 -4.62
N ALA A 52 -26.31 -1.15 -3.89
CA ALA A 52 -25.41 -0.17 -3.28
C ALA A 52 -24.34 -0.75 -2.31
N PRO A 53 -24.63 -1.76 -1.45
CA PRO A 53 -23.61 -2.30 -0.57
C PRO A 53 -22.41 -2.90 -1.34
N ALA A 54 -21.18 -2.50 -1.00
CA ALA A 54 -19.97 -2.93 -1.69
C ALA A 54 -19.81 -4.47 -1.69
N ARG A 55 -20.21 -5.17 -0.62
CA ARG A 55 -20.15 -6.63 -0.53
C ARG A 55 -21.04 -7.35 -1.57
N ALA A 56 -22.08 -6.68 -2.05
CA ALA A 56 -23.02 -7.21 -3.04
C ALA A 56 -22.82 -6.58 -4.43
N SER A 57 -21.68 -5.91 -4.66
CA SER A 57 -21.33 -5.24 -5.92
C SER A 57 -19.82 -5.25 -6.13
N TYR A 58 -19.09 -4.23 -5.69
CA TYR A 58 -17.64 -4.04 -5.93
C TYR A 58 -16.76 -5.11 -5.27
N LEU A 59 -17.25 -5.81 -4.25
CA LEU A 59 -16.59 -6.94 -3.58
C LEU A 59 -17.25 -8.28 -3.90
N ASP A 60 -18.12 -8.34 -4.91
CA ASP A 60 -18.63 -9.55 -5.51
C ASP A 60 -17.76 -9.93 -6.71
N GLN A 61 -16.83 -10.85 -6.48
CA GLN A 61 -15.87 -11.30 -7.48
C GLN A 61 -16.56 -11.83 -8.74
N GLU A 62 -17.64 -12.63 -8.60
CA GLU A 62 -18.33 -13.21 -9.74
C GLU A 62 -19.05 -12.17 -10.55
N ALA A 63 -19.67 -11.17 -9.92
CA ALA A 63 -20.32 -10.07 -10.63
C ALA A 63 -19.31 -9.26 -11.46
N VAL A 64 -18.12 -8.98 -10.92
CA VAL A 64 -17.06 -8.25 -11.64
C VAL A 64 -16.50 -9.08 -12.79
N LEU A 65 -16.22 -10.38 -12.58
CA LEU A 65 -15.72 -11.27 -13.63
C LEU A 65 -16.78 -11.52 -14.72
N ALA A 66 -18.07 -11.62 -14.35
CA ALA A 66 -19.17 -11.73 -15.32
C ALA A 66 -19.28 -10.47 -16.20
N ALA A 67 -19.13 -9.28 -15.59
CA ALA A 67 -19.10 -8.02 -16.35
C ALA A 67 -17.92 -7.96 -17.32
N ALA A 68 -16.73 -8.44 -16.91
CA ALA A 68 -15.56 -8.52 -17.77
C ALA A 68 -15.80 -9.46 -18.97
N ARG A 69 -16.31 -10.66 -18.73
CA ARG A 69 -16.66 -11.63 -19.78
C ARG A 69 -17.72 -11.09 -20.73
N ALA A 70 -18.80 -10.53 -20.19
CA ALA A 70 -19.91 -10.00 -20.98
C ALA A 70 -19.52 -8.83 -21.90
N THR A 71 -18.52 -8.07 -21.50
CA THR A 71 -18.00 -6.94 -22.32
C THR A 71 -16.84 -7.35 -23.19
N GLY A 72 -16.31 -8.56 -23.09
CA GLY A 72 -15.11 -9.00 -23.78
C GLY A 72 -13.87 -8.23 -23.34
N ALA A 73 -13.76 -7.86 -22.06
CA ALA A 73 -12.56 -7.25 -21.52
C ALA A 73 -11.39 -8.23 -21.54
N GLY A 74 -10.25 -7.80 -22.05
CA GLY A 74 -9.02 -8.59 -22.08
C GLY A 74 -8.11 -8.34 -20.88
N ALA A 75 -8.38 -7.29 -20.10
CA ALA A 75 -7.62 -6.95 -18.90
C ALA A 75 -8.51 -6.36 -17.81
N VAL A 76 -8.04 -6.44 -16.55
CA VAL A 76 -8.71 -5.88 -15.39
C VAL A 76 -7.72 -5.03 -14.58
N HIS A 77 -8.09 -3.76 -14.34
CA HIS A 77 -7.34 -2.86 -13.47
C HIS A 77 -8.11 -2.62 -12.15
N PRO A 78 -7.56 -2.98 -11.00
CA PRO A 78 -8.26 -2.84 -9.71
C PRO A 78 -8.22 -1.43 -9.12
N GLY A 79 -7.30 -0.55 -9.56
CA GLY A 79 -7.02 0.73 -8.90
C GLY A 79 -6.43 0.55 -7.51
N TYR A 80 -7.09 1.10 -6.50
CA TYR A 80 -6.78 0.89 -5.08
C TYR A 80 -8.06 0.61 -4.26
N GLY A 81 -7.91 0.00 -3.07
CA GLY A 81 -9.06 -0.50 -2.29
C GLY A 81 -9.71 -1.72 -2.95
N PHE A 82 -10.87 -2.11 -2.48
CA PHE A 82 -11.62 -3.29 -2.96
C PHE A 82 -10.72 -4.52 -3.19
N PHE A 83 -10.54 -4.93 -4.44
CA PHE A 83 -9.75 -6.10 -4.82
C PHE A 83 -8.27 -5.82 -5.12
N ALA A 84 -7.80 -4.57 -5.01
CA ALA A 84 -6.46 -4.22 -5.45
C ALA A 84 -5.33 -5.00 -4.75
N GLU A 85 -5.54 -5.41 -3.51
CA GLU A 85 -4.59 -6.20 -2.70
C GLU A 85 -5.14 -7.61 -2.39
N ASN A 86 -6.04 -8.13 -3.25
CA ASN A 86 -6.62 -9.45 -3.07
C ASN A 86 -5.96 -10.46 -4.04
N PRO A 87 -5.06 -11.34 -3.56
CA PRO A 87 -4.38 -12.30 -4.41
C PRO A 87 -5.32 -13.34 -5.01
N GLY A 88 -6.44 -13.66 -4.35
CA GLY A 88 -7.46 -14.58 -4.85
C GLY A 88 -8.17 -14.02 -6.08
N PHE A 89 -8.54 -12.74 -6.05
CA PHE A 89 -9.16 -12.08 -7.19
C PHE A 89 -8.19 -11.94 -8.37
N ALA A 90 -6.93 -11.56 -8.10
CA ALA A 90 -5.90 -11.49 -9.14
C ALA A 90 -5.73 -12.85 -9.86
N ARG A 91 -5.63 -13.95 -9.11
CA ARG A 91 -5.61 -15.32 -9.67
C ARG A 91 -6.88 -15.66 -10.46
N ALA A 92 -8.04 -15.23 -10.00
CA ALA A 92 -9.29 -15.49 -10.70
C ALA A 92 -9.41 -14.75 -12.05
N VAL A 93 -8.86 -13.53 -12.12
CA VAL A 93 -8.73 -12.77 -13.38
C VAL A 93 -7.81 -13.49 -14.36
N GLU A 94 -6.63 -13.94 -13.91
CA GLU A 94 -5.67 -14.68 -14.74
C GLU A 94 -6.25 -16.03 -15.18
N ALA A 95 -6.93 -16.77 -14.29
CA ALA A 95 -7.58 -18.04 -14.60
C ALA A 95 -8.74 -17.88 -15.61
N ALA A 96 -9.36 -16.72 -15.67
CA ALA A 96 -10.37 -16.37 -16.67
C ALA A 96 -9.77 -15.97 -18.05
N GLY A 97 -8.44 -16.06 -18.22
CA GLY A 97 -7.73 -15.73 -19.45
C GLY A 97 -7.56 -14.23 -19.68
N MET A 98 -7.74 -13.41 -18.65
CA MET A 98 -7.58 -11.96 -18.72
C MET A 98 -6.26 -11.51 -18.09
N VAL A 99 -5.74 -10.38 -18.53
CA VAL A 99 -4.54 -9.77 -17.94
C VAL A 99 -4.92 -9.07 -16.63
N TRP A 100 -4.21 -9.40 -15.56
CA TRP A 100 -4.26 -8.64 -14.31
C TRP A 100 -3.30 -7.45 -14.38
N ILE A 101 -3.81 -6.22 -14.17
CA ILE A 101 -2.99 -5.00 -14.14
C ILE A 101 -2.63 -4.69 -12.70
N GLY A 102 -1.47 -5.17 -12.28
CA GLY A 102 -0.97 -5.07 -10.91
C GLY A 102 0.17 -6.05 -10.64
N PRO A 103 0.67 -6.11 -9.41
CA PRO A 103 1.71 -7.07 -9.03
C PRO A 103 1.23 -8.51 -9.14
N PRO A 104 2.13 -9.50 -9.33
CA PRO A 104 1.77 -10.91 -9.36
C PRO A 104 0.99 -11.33 -8.09
N PRO A 105 -0.01 -12.24 -8.21
CA PRO A 105 -0.78 -12.70 -7.05
C PRO A 105 0.07 -13.22 -5.89
N ALA A 106 1.17 -13.93 -6.17
CA ALA A 106 2.09 -14.43 -5.15
C ALA A 106 2.82 -13.31 -4.40
N VAL A 107 3.12 -12.20 -5.09
CA VAL A 107 3.75 -11.01 -4.49
C VAL A 107 2.76 -10.27 -3.61
N ILE A 108 1.50 -10.13 -4.06
CA ILE A 108 0.42 -9.56 -3.25
C ILE A 108 0.24 -10.36 -1.95
N GLU A 109 0.24 -11.69 -2.04
CA GLU A 109 0.10 -12.58 -0.88
C GLU A 109 1.28 -12.47 0.08
N LEU A 110 2.51 -12.50 -0.44
CA LEU A 110 3.75 -12.42 0.34
C LEU A 110 3.86 -11.08 1.08
N LEU A 111 3.73 -9.98 0.35
CA LEU A 111 3.97 -8.63 0.91
C LEU A 111 2.73 -8.04 1.61
N GLY A 112 1.53 -8.54 1.32
CA GLY A 112 0.31 -8.20 2.05
C GLY A 112 0.29 -8.77 3.48
N SER A 113 1.07 -9.81 3.75
CA SER A 113 1.29 -10.31 5.11
C SER A 113 2.36 -9.47 5.81
N LYS A 114 1.99 -8.71 6.84
CA LYS A 114 2.94 -7.86 7.60
C LYS A 114 4.13 -8.63 8.15
N THR A 115 3.89 -9.85 8.65
CA THR A 115 4.96 -10.71 9.18
C THR A 115 5.89 -11.18 8.08
N ALA A 116 5.35 -11.67 6.97
CA ALA A 116 6.17 -12.14 5.86
C ALA A 116 6.94 -10.99 5.18
N ALA A 117 6.32 -9.82 5.00
CA ALA A 117 6.97 -8.64 4.45
C ALA A 117 8.14 -8.16 5.33
N ARG A 118 7.97 -8.13 6.66
CA ARG A 118 9.05 -7.80 7.61
C ARG A 118 10.19 -8.82 7.55
N GLU A 119 9.86 -10.10 7.36
CA GLU A 119 10.87 -11.14 7.22
C GLU A 119 11.66 -10.97 5.91
N VAL A 120 10.99 -10.64 4.80
CA VAL A 120 11.67 -10.28 3.55
C VAL A 120 12.60 -9.09 3.77
N ALA A 121 12.15 -8.02 4.45
CA ALA A 121 12.96 -6.84 4.74
C ALA A 121 14.20 -7.19 5.57
N ARG A 122 14.05 -7.97 6.66
CA ARG A 122 15.20 -8.44 7.48
C ARG A 122 16.22 -9.23 6.67
N ARG A 123 15.75 -10.16 5.85
CA ARG A 123 16.62 -11.04 5.02
C ARG A 123 17.51 -10.25 4.05
N VAL A 124 17.03 -9.10 3.58
CA VAL A 124 17.79 -8.21 2.68
C VAL A 124 18.50 -7.06 3.41
N GLY A 125 18.57 -7.11 4.75
CA GLY A 125 19.28 -6.12 5.55
C GLY A 125 18.57 -4.77 5.68
N VAL A 126 17.28 -4.68 5.36
CA VAL A 126 16.50 -3.46 5.55
C VAL A 126 16.04 -3.37 7.01
N PRO A 127 16.34 -2.25 7.69
CA PRO A 127 15.98 -2.09 9.08
C PRO A 127 14.46 -2.22 9.30
N VAL A 128 14.07 -3.03 10.27
CA VAL A 128 12.69 -3.08 10.79
C VAL A 128 12.68 -2.59 12.22
N VAL A 129 11.54 -2.05 12.67
CA VAL A 129 11.42 -1.66 14.09
C VAL A 129 11.76 -2.88 14.96
N PRO A 130 12.73 -2.78 15.88
CA PRO A 130 13.06 -3.86 16.80
C PRO A 130 11.81 -4.32 17.57
N GLY A 131 11.55 -5.60 17.59
CA GLY A 131 10.36 -6.16 18.24
C GLY A 131 10.65 -7.54 18.82
N SER A 132 9.85 -7.93 19.82
CA SER A 132 9.92 -9.22 20.49
C SER A 132 8.96 -10.24 19.86
N GLU A 133 9.14 -11.50 20.19
CA GLU A 133 8.09 -12.51 20.15
C GLU A 133 6.98 -12.17 21.18
N PRO A 134 5.83 -12.86 21.12
CA PRO A 134 4.79 -12.68 22.12
C PRO A 134 5.33 -12.86 23.55
N LEU A 135 5.08 -11.85 24.38
CA LEU A 135 5.60 -11.76 25.73
C LEU A 135 4.86 -12.72 26.68
N ALA A 136 5.59 -13.51 27.40
CA ALA A 136 5.01 -14.38 28.43
C ALA A 136 4.44 -13.55 29.60
N ASP A 137 5.23 -12.59 30.10
CA ASP A 137 4.94 -11.79 31.28
C ASP A 137 5.63 -10.41 31.25
N ALA A 138 5.49 -9.66 32.36
CA ALA A 138 6.10 -8.36 32.53
C ALA A 138 7.65 -8.43 32.63
N ALA A 139 8.22 -9.55 33.09
CA ALA A 139 9.66 -9.70 33.17
C ALA A 139 10.27 -9.78 31.77
N ALA A 140 9.63 -10.52 30.86
CA ALA A 140 10.04 -10.59 29.44
C ALA A 140 9.96 -9.20 28.77
N ALA A 141 8.93 -8.39 29.07
CA ALA A 141 8.82 -7.03 28.56
C ALA A 141 9.93 -6.11 29.08
N ARG A 142 10.29 -6.24 30.35
CA ARG A 142 11.41 -5.50 30.96
C ARG A 142 12.75 -5.92 30.36
N ALA A 143 12.97 -7.22 30.16
CA ALA A 143 14.20 -7.72 29.52
C ALA A 143 14.36 -7.14 28.12
N PHE A 144 13.30 -7.15 27.32
CA PHE A 144 13.29 -6.54 26.01
C PHE A 144 13.60 -5.03 26.06
N ALA A 145 12.95 -4.31 27.00
CA ALA A 145 13.20 -2.87 27.18
C ALA A 145 14.62 -2.57 27.69
N ALA A 146 15.23 -3.45 28.48
CA ALA A 146 16.63 -3.31 28.91
C ALA A 146 17.60 -3.44 27.73
N GLU A 147 17.30 -4.28 26.75
CA GLU A 147 18.12 -4.47 25.55
C GLU A 147 18.01 -3.29 24.58
N ILE A 148 16.79 -2.81 24.28
CA ILE A 148 16.57 -1.83 23.21
C ILE A 148 16.36 -0.39 23.73
N GLY A 149 16.26 -0.21 25.04
CA GLY A 149 15.95 1.06 25.71
C GLY A 149 14.46 1.44 25.65
N TYR A 150 14.00 2.19 26.67
CA TYR A 150 12.71 2.85 26.65
C TYR A 150 12.71 4.05 25.66
N PRO A 151 11.55 4.48 25.14
CA PRO A 151 10.23 3.90 25.30
C PRO A 151 10.01 2.66 24.41
N ILE A 152 9.12 1.77 24.84
CA ILE A 152 8.63 0.62 24.08
C ILE A 152 7.13 0.74 23.83
N LEU A 153 6.63 0.04 22.81
CA LEU A 153 5.22 -0.05 22.47
C LEU A 153 4.77 -1.50 22.62
N LEU A 154 3.86 -1.75 23.55
CA LEU A 154 3.18 -3.04 23.69
C LEU A 154 2.01 -3.11 22.73
N LYS A 155 1.89 -4.20 21.96
CA LYS A 155 0.88 -4.39 20.91
C LYS A 155 0.22 -5.75 21.04
N ALA A 156 -1.11 -5.80 21.01
CA ALA A 156 -1.84 -7.05 20.86
C ALA A 156 -1.54 -7.67 19.47
N VAL A 157 -1.29 -8.98 19.42
CA VAL A 157 -0.93 -9.70 18.19
C VAL A 157 -2.01 -9.54 17.10
N GLY A 158 -3.30 -9.59 17.47
CA GLY A 158 -4.41 -9.30 16.57
C GLY A 158 -4.70 -7.82 16.37
N GLY A 159 -3.93 -6.92 16.99
CA GLY A 159 -4.21 -5.49 17.04
C GLY A 159 -3.91 -4.74 15.76
N GLY A 160 -4.74 -3.74 15.46
CA GLY A 160 -4.58 -2.84 14.32
C GLY A 160 -5.37 -1.54 14.53
N GLY A 161 -5.01 -0.48 13.78
CA GLY A 161 -5.71 0.80 13.86
C GLY A 161 -5.61 1.51 15.22
N GLY A 162 -4.52 1.28 15.98
CA GLY A 162 -4.28 1.92 17.28
C GLY A 162 -4.96 1.24 18.49
N LYS A 163 -5.80 0.22 18.29
CA LYS A 163 -6.41 -0.56 19.37
C LYS A 163 -5.45 -1.63 19.89
N GLY A 164 -5.44 -1.83 21.22
CA GLY A 164 -4.55 -2.81 21.85
C GLY A 164 -3.07 -2.38 21.84
N MET A 165 -2.79 -1.07 21.77
CA MET A 165 -1.44 -0.51 21.77
C MET A 165 -1.21 0.36 23.00
N ARG A 166 -0.10 0.16 23.71
CA ARG A 166 0.28 0.91 24.92
C ARG A 166 1.75 1.32 24.87
N ALA A 167 1.99 2.62 24.88
CA ALA A 167 3.34 3.16 25.08
C ALA A 167 3.76 2.98 26.54
N VAL A 168 5.00 2.55 26.75
CA VAL A 168 5.65 2.36 28.05
C VAL A 168 6.95 3.13 28.05
N ARG A 169 7.07 4.10 28.94
CA ARG A 169 8.21 5.02 28.98
C ARG A 169 9.21 4.73 30.09
N ALA A 170 8.75 3.96 31.09
CA ALA A 170 9.56 3.60 32.24
C ALA A 170 9.21 2.20 32.76
N ASP A 171 10.13 1.57 33.47
CA ASP A 171 10.00 0.21 34.02
C ASP A 171 8.75 0.05 34.91
N ALA A 172 8.43 1.06 35.69
CA ALA A 172 7.26 1.05 36.59
C ALA A 172 5.92 0.89 35.85
N GLU A 173 5.83 1.29 34.58
CA GLU A 173 4.60 1.26 33.80
C GLU A 173 4.35 -0.12 33.15
N VAL A 174 5.38 -0.98 33.03
CA VAL A 174 5.33 -2.21 32.24
C VAL A 174 4.18 -3.13 32.66
N ALA A 175 4.04 -3.40 33.96
CA ALA A 175 3.07 -4.40 34.44
C ALA A 175 1.63 -3.96 34.13
N GLU A 176 1.29 -2.73 34.44
CA GLU A 176 -0.04 -2.18 34.18
C GLU A 176 -0.36 -2.10 32.68
N ALA A 177 0.59 -1.59 31.89
CA ALA A 177 0.43 -1.46 30.45
C ALA A 177 0.25 -2.82 29.76
N LEU A 178 1.00 -3.85 30.18
CA LEU A 178 0.87 -5.21 29.66
C LEU A 178 -0.49 -5.81 30.00
N ALA A 179 -0.96 -5.67 31.27
CA ALA A 179 -2.27 -6.17 31.68
C ALA A 179 -3.40 -5.51 30.86
N ARG A 180 -3.33 -4.20 30.64
CA ARG A 180 -4.30 -3.47 29.81
C ARG A 180 -4.26 -3.91 28.35
N ALA A 181 -3.07 -4.05 27.75
CA ALA A 181 -2.92 -4.51 26.38
C ALA A 181 -3.48 -5.93 26.16
N LYS A 182 -3.23 -6.85 27.10
CA LYS A 182 -3.82 -8.21 27.10
C LYS A 182 -5.35 -8.19 27.21
N SER A 183 -5.89 -7.38 28.11
CA SER A 183 -7.35 -7.25 28.31
C SER A 183 -8.04 -6.71 27.03
N GLU A 184 -7.46 -5.68 26.41
CA GLU A 184 -7.98 -5.12 25.17
C GLU A 184 -7.83 -6.10 23.99
N GLY A 185 -6.70 -6.77 23.88
CA GLY A 185 -6.47 -7.81 22.87
C GLY A 185 -7.54 -8.90 22.95
N LYS A 186 -7.81 -9.40 24.15
CA LYS A 186 -8.86 -10.39 24.39
C LYS A 186 -10.26 -9.87 24.06
N ALA A 187 -10.57 -8.63 24.44
CA ALA A 187 -11.89 -8.04 24.23
C ALA A 187 -12.19 -7.73 22.75
N PHE A 188 -11.22 -7.23 22.00
CA PHE A 188 -11.42 -6.76 20.63
C PHE A 188 -11.06 -7.79 19.56
N PHE A 189 -10.10 -8.70 19.85
CA PHE A 189 -9.53 -9.61 18.85
C PHE A 189 -9.63 -11.09 19.26
N ALA A 190 -10.19 -11.39 20.43
CA ALA A 190 -10.24 -12.73 21.03
C ALA A 190 -8.84 -13.37 21.22
N ASP A 191 -7.76 -12.54 21.26
CA ASP A 191 -6.38 -12.96 21.43
C ASP A 191 -5.71 -12.03 22.47
N ASP A 192 -5.20 -12.63 23.55
CA ASP A 192 -4.54 -11.90 24.64
C ASP A 192 -3.00 -11.85 24.50
N ARG A 193 -2.46 -12.40 23.43
CA ARG A 193 -1.03 -12.34 23.15
C ARG A 193 -0.62 -10.91 22.84
N VAL A 194 0.47 -10.48 23.49
CA VAL A 194 1.04 -9.14 23.34
C VAL A 194 2.53 -9.28 23.05
N TYR A 195 3.03 -8.50 22.15
CA TYR A 195 4.46 -8.35 21.87
C TYR A 195 4.90 -6.90 22.10
N ALA A 196 6.21 -6.68 22.21
CA ALA A 196 6.79 -5.35 22.34
C ALA A 196 7.51 -4.94 21.06
N GLU A 197 7.49 -3.65 20.77
CA GLU A 197 8.34 -3.02 19.76
C GLU A 197 9.02 -1.77 20.35
N LYS A 198 10.15 -1.36 19.77
CA LYS A 198 10.71 -0.04 20.05
C LYS A 198 9.70 1.03 19.64
N LEU A 199 9.36 1.94 20.55
CA LEU A 199 8.55 3.10 20.18
C LEU A 199 9.44 4.15 19.52
N ILE A 200 9.19 4.40 18.24
CA ILE A 200 9.80 5.52 17.55
C ILE A 200 8.98 6.77 17.88
N GLU A 201 9.60 7.72 18.56
CA GLU A 201 8.90 8.94 18.97
C GLU A 201 8.90 9.98 17.85
N ARG A 202 7.74 10.57 17.60
CA ARG A 202 7.52 11.58 16.56
C ARG A 202 8.07 11.15 15.20
N PRO A 203 7.80 9.93 14.73
CA PRO A 203 8.29 9.48 13.45
C PRO A 203 7.60 10.26 12.33
N ARG A 204 8.27 10.41 11.21
CA ARG A 204 7.63 10.76 9.95
C ARG A 204 7.23 9.49 9.21
N HIS A 205 6.09 9.56 8.55
CA HIS A 205 5.66 8.52 7.62
C HIS A 205 6.14 8.90 6.22
N VAL A 206 7.17 8.23 5.78
CA VAL A 206 7.78 8.44 4.46
C VAL A 206 7.68 7.17 3.66
N GLU A 207 7.30 7.28 2.40
CA GLU A 207 7.09 6.12 1.54
C GLU A 207 7.82 6.27 0.21
N ILE A 208 8.35 5.17 -0.32
CA ILE A 208 9.06 5.14 -1.59
C ILE A 208 8.17 4.53 -2.67
N GLN A 209 7.93 5.28 -3.75
CA GLN A 209 7.25 4.78 -4.93
C GLN A 209 8.18 3.86 -5.70
N ILE A 210 7.79 2.62 -5.91
CA ILE A 210 8.51 1.66 -6.77
C ILE A 210 7.71 1.35 -8.02
N LEU A 211 8.43 0.97 -9.07
CA LEU A 211 7.87 0.50 -10.33
C LEU A 211 8.80 -0.54 -10.94
N GLY A 212 8.24 -1.67 -11.35
CA GLY A 212 9.02 -2.75 -11.96
C GLY A 212 8.30 -3.40 -13.13
N ASP A 213 9.07 -4.08 -14.00
CA ASP A 213 8.54 -4.88 -15.09
C ASP A 213 8.97 -6.35 -15.02
N ARG A 214 8.47 -7.14 -15.97
CA ARG A 214 8.79 -8.58 -16.07
C ARG A 214 10.21 -8.87 -16.57
N ASP A 215 10.87 -7.88 -17.17
CA ASP A 215 12.20 -8.02 -17.77
C ASP A 215 13.33 -7.65 -16.80
N GLY A 216 12.97 -7.34 -15.56
CA GLY A 216 13.92 -7.04 -14.48
C GLY A 216 14.21 -5.56 -14.29
N THR A 217 13.58 -4.66 -15.05
CA THR A 217 13.60 -3.23 -14.73
C THR A 217 12.89 -3.03 -13.39
N LEU A 218 13.57 -2.42 -12.43
CA LEU A 218 13.02 -2.07 -11.13
C LEU A 218 13.65 -0.75 -10.67
N VAL A 219 12.81 0.28 -10.54
CA VAL A 219 13.22 1.65 -10.20
C VAL A 219 12.39 2.21 -9.05
N HIS A 220 12.92 3.23 -8.37
CA HIS A 220 12.14 4.05 -7.44
C HIS A 220 11.98 5.48 -7.98
N LEU A 221 10.85 6.09 -7.69
CA LEU A 221 10.52 7.47 -8.05
C LEU A 221 10.50 8.35 -6.78
N GLY A 222 11.55 8.22 -5.97
CA GLY A 222 11.69 8.98 -4.73
C GLY A 222 10.59 8.72 -3.71
N GLU A 223 10.53 9.62 -2.76
CA GLU A 223 9.64 9.52 -1.61
C GLU A 223 8.47 10.50 -1.66
N ARG A 224 7.42 10.13 -0.90
CA ARG A 224 6.34 10.99 -0.47
C ARG A 224 6.35 11.12 1.05
N GLU A 225 6.04 12.30 1.55
CA GLU A 225 5.81 12.59 2.96
C GLU A 225 4.32 12.46 3.26
N CYS A 226 3.94 11.59 4.19
CA CYS A 226 2.56 11.28 4.51
C CYS A 226 2.26 11.35 6.02
N SER A 227 3.02 12.15 6.77
CA SER A 227 2.91 12.22 8.25
C SER A 227 1.65 12.95 8.72
N LEU A 228 1.06 13.83 7.91
CA LEU A 228 -0.17 14.53 8.27
C LEU A 228 -1.36 13.58 8.09
N GLN A 229 -1.82 13.05 9.20
CA GLN A 229 -2.86 12.02 9.26
C GLN A 229 -3.94 12.40 10.30
N ARG A 230 -5.19 12.03 10.01
CA ARG A 230 -6.29 12.07 10.96
C ARG A 230 -6.72 10.64 11.28
N ARG A 231 -6.58 10.19 12.51
CA ARG A 231 -6.92 8.82 12.94
C ARG A 231 -6.26 7.73 12.07
N HIS A 232 -4.95 7.90 11.78
CA HIS A 232 -4.16 7.04 10.91
C HIS A 232 -4.58 7.03 9.43
N GLN A 233 -5.36 8.01 8.99
CA GLN A 233 -5.70 8.22 7.59
C GLN A 233 -4.92 9.43 7.07
N LYS A 234 -4.17 9.26 6.01
CA LYS A 234 -3.44 10.33 5.32
C LYS A 234 -4.45 11.40 4.85
N VAL A 235 -4.14 12.67 5.06
CA VAL A 235 -5.00 13.81 4.66
C VAL A 235 -4.25 14.87 3.86
N PHE A 236 -2.93 14.82 3.92
CA PHE A 236 -2.05 15.73 3.21
C PHE A 236 -0.76 14.99 2.87
N GLU A 237 -0.39 15.00 1.61
CA GLU A 237 0.78 14.33 1.08
C GLU A 237 1.60 15.29 0.24
N GLU A 238 2.92 15.15 0.27
CA GLU A 238 3.84 15.98 -0.54
C GLU A 238 5.01 15.16 -1.11
N CYS A 239 5.53 15.60 -2.22
CA CYS A 239 6.69 15.04 -2.87
C CYS A 239 7.57 16.18 -3.41
N PRO A 240 8.90 16.17 -3.14
CA PRO A 240 9.61 15.30 -2.21
C PRO A 240 9.35 15.67 -0.73
N SER A 241 9.76 14.80 0.21
CA SER A 241 9.70 15.10 1.65
C SER A 241 10.68 16.18 2.05
N PRO A 242 10.28 17.20 2.84
CA PRO A 242 11.20 18.20 3.36
C PRO A 242 12.18 17.66 4.42
N ALA A 243 11.95 16.44 4.91
CA ALA A 243 12.81 15.78 5.90
C ALA A 243 13.85 14.83 5.28
N VAL A 244 13.83 14.66 3.96
CA VAL A 244 14.67 13.67 3.25
C VAL A 244 15.62 14.38 2.31
N ASP A 245 16.90 14.38 2.65
CA ASP A 245 17.96 14.87 1.76
C ASP A 245 18.30 13.82 0.67
N ALA A 246 19.19 14.19 -0.24
CA ALA A 246 19.56 13.33 -1.37
C ALA A 246 20.23 12.02 -0.92
N ALA A 247 21.03 12.04 0.14
CA ALA A 247 21.73 10.86 0.65
C ALA A 247 20.74 9.89 1.32
N LEU A 248 19.82 10.42 2.11
CA LEU A 248 18.78 9.63 2.75
C LEU A 248 17.80 9.06 1.72
N ARG A 249 17.42 9.85 0.71
CA ARG A 249 16.60 9.39 -0.42
C ARG A 249 17.21 8.19 -1.14
N ALA A 250 18.51 8.26 -1.44
CA ALA A 250 19.23 7.17 -2.08
C ALA A 250 19.21 5.90 -1.20
N ARG A 251 19.48 6.03 0.10
CA ARG A 251 19.44 4.90 1.05
C ARG A 251 18.06 4.27 1.17
N MET A 252 17.02 5.10 1.31
CA MET A 252 15.62 4.62 1.40
C MET A 252 15.15 3.99 0.09
N GLY A 253 15.54 4.58 -1.04
CA GLY A 253 15.25 4.05 -2.38
C GLY A 253 15.88 2.67 -2.57
N GLU A 254 17.17 2.50 -2.28
CA GLU A 254 17.85 1.19 -2.36
C GLU A 254 17.22 0.15 -1.40
N ALA A 255 16.85 0.56 -0.19
CA ALA A 255 16.15 -0.33 0.74
C ALA A 255 14.80 -0.80 0.18
N ALA A 256 14.02 0.11 -0.43
CA ALA A 256 12.76 -0.22 -1.08
C ALA A 256 12.95 -1.19 -2.27
N LEU A 257 13.96 -0.92 -3.12
CA LEU A 257 14.30 -1.79 -4.25
C LEU A 257 14.80 -3.16 -3.79
N ALA A 258 15.56 -3.24 -2.69
CA ALA A 258 16.02 -4.51 -2.13
C ALA A 258 14.84 -5.41 -1.71
N VAL A 259 13.85 -4.85 -0.99
CA VAL A 259 12.63 -5.58 -0.62
C VAL A 259 11.85 -6.01 -1.86
N ALA A 260 11.64 -5.10 -2.80
CA ALA A 260 10.89 -5.37 -4.02
C ALA A 260 11.56 -6.45 -4.88
N ARG A 261 12.88 -6.38 -5.05
CA ARG A 261 13.68 -7.38 -5.80
C ARG A 261 13.59 -8.76 -5.16
N ALA A 262 13.70 -8.83 -3.83
CA ALA A 262 13.61 -10.11 -3.10
C ALA A 262 12.21 -10.75 -3.18
N ALA A 263 11.18 -9.96 -3.41
CA ALA A 263 9.81 -10.43 -3.60
C ALA A 263 9.45 -10.72 -5.07
N GLY A 264 10.33 -10.40 -6.02
CA GLY A 264 10.00 -10.49 -7.45
C GLY A 264 8.91 -9.49 -7.88
N TYR A 265 8.97 -8.27 -7.33
CA TYR A 265 7.97 -7.24 -7.55
C TYR A 265 7.97 -6.73 -9.00
N ARG A 266 6.77 -6.57 -9.55
CA ARG A 266 6.55 -5.83 -10.80
C ARG A 266 5.27 -4.99 -10.68
N SER A 267 5.03 -4.08 -11.64
CA SER A 267 4.00 -3.05 -11.58
C SER A 267 4.32 -1.94 -10.58
N ALA A 268 3.40 -1.02 -10.34
CA ALA A 268 3.57 0.03 -9.33
C ALA A 268 3.27 -0.48 -7.92
N GLY A 269 4.02 0.01 -6.96
CA GLY A 269 3.81 -0.25 -5.54
C GLY A 269 4.54 0.76 -4.68
N THR A 270 4.35 0.65 -3.38
CA THR A 270 4.92 1.61 -2.44
C THR A 270 5.47 0.88 -1.22
N VAL A 271 6.70 1.21 -0.84
CA VAL A 271 7.32 0.72 0.39
C VAL A 271 7.27 1.82 1.43
N GLU A 272 6.58 1.58 2.52
CA GLU A 272 6.38 2.54 3.61
C GLU A 272 7.43 2.38 4.70
N PHE A 273 7.89 3.52 5.24
CA PHE A 273 8.89 3.59 6.29
C PHE A 273 8.48 4.56 7.39
N LEU A 274 8.93 4.27 8.62
CA LEU A 274 8.99 5.23 9.70
C LEU A 274 10.37 5.87 9.70
N LEU A 275 10.45 7.16 9.53
CA LEU A 275 11.68 7.96 9.62
C LEU A 275 11.75 8.62 11.00
N ALA A 276 12.74 8.23 11.79
CA ALA A 276 13.01 8.83 13.09
C ALA A 276 13.63 10.23 12.95
N PRO A 277 13.49 11.11 13.96
CA PRO A 277 14.16 12.42 13.97
C PRO A 277 15.69 12.34 13.91
N THR A 278 16.27 11.19 14.22
CA THR A 278 17.71 10.90 14.11
C THR A 278 18.19 10.65 12.68
N GLY A 279 17.27 10.51 11.71
CA GLY A 279 17.59 10.12 10.32
C GLY A 279 17.68 8.62 10.10
N GLU A 280 17.41 7.81 11.13
CA GLU A 280 17.20 6.37 11.00
C GLU A 280 15.80 6.09 10.43
N PHE A 281 15.70 5.10 9.55
CA PHE A 281 14.41 4.70 9.01
C PHE A 281 14.18 3.20 9.19
N TYR A 282 12.91 2.83 9.33
CA TYR A 282 12.50 1.46 9.60
C TYR A 282 11.37 1.08 8.65
N PHE A 283 11.49 -0.09 8.03
CA PHE A 283 10.44 -0.67 7.19
C PHE A 283 9.13 -0.84 7.97
N LEU A 284 8.03 -0.41 7.39
CA LEU A 284 6.69 -0.54 7.95
C LEU A 284 5.88 -1.62 7.22
N GLU A 285 5.61 -1.40 5.93
CA GLU A 285 4.83 -2.32 5.08
C GLU A 285 5.05 -2.03 3.59
N VAL A 286 4.50 -2.90 2.74
CA VAL A 286 4.42 -2.67 1.29
C VAL A 286 2.94 -2.61 0.89
N ASN A 287 2.56 -1.55 0.19
CA ASN A 287 1.27 -1.48 -0.49
C ASN A 287 1.45 -2.00 -1.92
N THR A 288 0.86 -3.16 -2.19
CA THR A 288 1.02 -3.86 -3.47
C THR A 288 0.01 -3.38 -4.53
N ARG A 289 -0.11 -2.06 -4.65
CA ARG A 289 -1.07 -1.37 -5.52
C ARG A 289 -0.65 0.08 -5.79
N LEU A 290 -1.36 0.72 -6.69
CA LEU A 290 -1.28 2.18 -6.83
C LEU A 290 -1.79 2.84 -5.55
N GLN A 291 -1.15 3.91 -5.11
CA GLN A 291 -1.59 4.70 -3.95
C GLN A 291 -2.52 5.85 -4.37
N VAL A 292 -3.36 6.35 -3.44
CA VAL A 292 -4.18 7.55 -3.67
C VAL A 292 -3.28 8.72 -4.06
N GLU A 293 -2.22 8.90 -3.31
CA GLU A 293 -1.23 9.98 -3.39
C GLU A 293 -0.19 9.84 -4.53
N HIS A 294 -0.42 8.93 -5.50
CA HIS A 294 0.48 8.79 -6.66
C HIS A 294 0.63 10.08 -7.49
N PRO A 295 -0.37 10.98 -7.59
CA PRO A 295 -0.29 12.17 -8.43
C PRO A 295 0.84 13.13 -8.05
N VAL A 296 1.23 13.23 -6.75
CA VAL A 296 2.35 14.09 -6.37
C VAL A 296 3.68 13.57 -6.91
N THR A 297 3.85 12.25 -6.99
CA THR A 297 5.02 11.65 -7.63
C THR A 297 5.01 11.89 -9.14
N GLU A 298 3.86 11.69 -9.79
CA GLU A 298 3.71 11.94 -11.22
C GLU A 298 4.05 13.37 -11.60
N ALA A 299 3.57 14.35 -10.83
CA ALA A 299 3.83 15.77 -11.04
C ALA A 299 5.31 16.12 -10.93
N VAL A 300 6.03 15.50 -9.98
CA VAL A 300 7.45 15.78 -9.70
C VAL A 300 8.39 15.07 -10.67
N TYR A 301 8.06 13.82 -11.06
CA TYR A 301 8.92 13.00 -11.95
C TYR A 301 8.52 13.06 -13.41
N GLY A 302 7.38 13.65 -13.75
CA GLY A 302 6.92 13.79 -15.13
C GLY A 302 6.54 12.45 -15.78
N VAL A 303 5.97 11.53 -15.01
CA VAL A 303 5.53 10.20 -15.45
C VAL A 303 4.03 10.03 -15.22
N ASP A 304 3.43 9.05 -15.89
CA ASP A 304 2.05 8.60 -15.63
C ASP A 304 2.08 7.14 -15.16
N LEU A 305 1.96 6.93 -13.85
CA LEU A 305 2.04 5.60 -13.23
C LEU A 305 0.92 4.69 -13.69
N ALA A 306 -0.29 5.19 -13.86
CA ALA A 306 -1.41 4.39 -14.33
C ALA A 306 -1.19 3.89 -15.76
N GLN A 307 -0.65 4.73 -16.66
CA GLN A 307 -0.28 4.29 -18.00
C GLN A 307 0.87 3.29 -17.99
N LEU A 308 1.88 3.51 -17.15
CA LEU A 308 3.02 2.58 -17.03
C LEU A 308 2.58 1.21 -16.51
N MET A 309 1.63 1.16 -15.55
CA MET A 309 1.03 -0.10 -15.08
C MET A 309 0.31 -0.84 -16.21
N ILE A 310 -0.48 -0.14 -17.00
CA ILE A 310 -1.20 -0.72 -18.15
C ILE A 310 -0.22 -1.28 -19.19
N ARG A 311 0.78 -0.49 -19.57
CA ARG A 311 1.81 -0.88 -20.56
C ARG A 311 2.60 -2.11 -20.09
N GLU A 312 3.07 -2.09 -18.84
CA GLU A 312 3.81 -3.22 -18.24
C GLU A 312 2.97 -4.50 -18.26
N ALA A 313 1.72 -4.43 -17.79
CA ALA A 313 0.83 -5.58 -17.75
C ALA A 313 0.53 -6.15 -19.14
N LEU A 314 0.47 -5.29 -20.17
CA LEU A 314 0.28 -5.68 -21.57
C LEU A 314 1.57 -6.18 -22.25
N GLY A 315 2.69 -6.23 -21.53
CA GLY A 315 3.93 -6.81 -21.98
C GLY A 315 4.93 -5.82 -22.57
N GLU A 316 4.67 -4.53 -22.44
CA GLU A 316 5.67 -3.53 -22.83
C GLU A 316 6.78 -3.47 -21.77
N ARG A 317 8.02 -3.41 -22.24
CA ARG A 317 9.17 -3.16 -21.36
C ARG A 317 9.16 -1.70 -20.90
N LEU A 318 9.42 -1.46 -19.64
CA LEU A 318 9.59 -0.11 -19.11
C LEU A 318 10.93 0.47 -19.59
N ALA A 319 10.88 1.51 -20.41
CA ALA A 319 12.07 2.22 -20.88
C ALA A 319 12.54 3.25 -19.84
N LEU A 320 12.69 2.81 -18.58
CA LEU A 320 13.08 3.65 -17.45
C LEU A 320 14.42 3.18 -16.90
N ARG A 321 15.33 4.14 -16.67
CA ARG A 321 16.58 3.89 -15.93
C ARG A 321 16.59 4.79 -14.71
N GLN A 322 17.13 4.30 -13.61
CA GLN A 322 17.13 5.04 -12.34
C GLN A 322 17.79 6.41 -12.45
N GLU A 323 18.86 6.51 -13.23
CA GLU A 323 19.60 7.75 -13.44
C GLU A 323 18.83 8.83 -14.23
N ASP A 324 17.79 8.45 -14.99
CA ASP A 324 16.96 9.38 -15.76
C ASP A 324 15.80 9.95 -14.92
N LEU A 325 15.51 9.35 -13.76
CA LEU A 325 14.42 9.73 -12.87
C LEU A 325 14.86 10.86 -11.92
N VAL A 326 14.74 12.09 -12.42
CA VAL A 326 15.13 13.30 -11.68
C VAL A 326 13.89 14.04 -11.19
N ALA A 327 13.80 14.23 -9.88
CA ALA A 327 12.74 15.03 -9.26
C ALA A 327 12.85 16.52 -9.70
N ARG A 328 11.72 17.09 -10.12
CA ARG A 328 11.63 18.50 -10.56
C ARG A 328 10.49 19.20 -9.84
N GLY A 329 10.82 20.22 -9.07
CA GLY A 329 9.84 20.99 -8.32
C GLY A 329 9.35 20.29 -7.08
N HIS A 330 8.11 20.59 -6.69
CA HIS A 330 7.45 20.10 -5.50
C HIS A 330 5.96 20.04 -5.74
N ALA A 331 5.30 19.00 -5.27
CA ALA A 331 3.85 18.81 -5.41
C ALA A 331 3.22 18.47 -4.06
N VAL A 332 1.98 18.91 -3.90
CA VAL A 332 1.18 18.71 -2.68
C VAL A 332 -0.19 18.19 -3.08
N GLU A 333 -0.68 17.21 -2.34
CA GLU A 333 -2.05 16.69 -2.43
C GLU A 333 -2.79 16.91 -1.11
N CYS A 334 -4.04 17.31 -1.21
CA CYS A 334 -4.96 17.40 -0.07
C CYS A 334 -6.18 16.52 -0.35
N ARG A 335 -6.51 15.63 0.57
CA ARG A 335 -7.71 14.80 0.45
C ARG A 335 -8.94 15.57 0.91
N ILE A 336 -9.93 15.69 0.03
CA ILE A 336 -11.21 16.33 0.33
C ILE A 336 -12.24 15.24 0.60
N TYR A 337 -12.81 15.26 1.78
CA TYR A 337 -13.85 14.33 2.22
C TYR A 337 -15.19 15.05 2.33
N ALA A 338 -16.23 14.47 1.76
CA ALA A 338 -17.61 14.90 1.97
C ALA A 338 -18.14 14.23 3.24
N GLU A 339 -18.02 14.91 4.39
CA GLU A 339 -18.52 14.45 5.72
C GLU A 339 -19.76 15.25 6.14
#